data_fea2dc1d10bbdb6bdbaffaaf078d8990
#
_entry.id   fea2dc1d10bbdb6bdbaffaaf078d8990
#
_cell.length_a   1.000
_cell.length_b   1.000
_cell.length_c   1.000
_cell.angle_alpha   90.00
_cell.angle_beta   90.00
_cell.angle_gamma   90.00
#
_symmetry.space_group_name_H-M   'P 1'
#
loop_
_entity.id
_entity.type
_entity.pdbx_description
1 polymer ?
#
loop_
_entity_poly.entity_id
_entity_poly.type
_entity_poly.pdbx_seq_one_letter_code
_entity_poly.pdbx_strand_id
1 'polypeptide(L)'
;IRRQRQMCIRDRIILLPFTFKEIIKYKDTILNNLPLLFFLGFTSVGLFNSFTYLSLIYTQVINASLFNTAIPAIIILLCFLFKVEQTNKYQILGLIISVCGILAIITRLKLDILFSLNFNKGDLIMIGGVITWGVYSTLLKKKKFTLPLLTLVHVICTFGLITVLPQFLYEYSNGELIKFDINLVYTLIFLALFPSIGSYYCWAGAVSIIGANR
;
A
#
# COMPACT_ATOMS: atom_id res chain seq x y z
N ILE A 1 12.56 2.51 -7.34
CA ILE A 1 11.95 1.19 -7.59
C ILE A 1 12.86 0.07 -7.07
N ARG A 2 14.16 0.01 -7.39
CA ARG A 2 15.09 -1.08 -6.99
C ARG A 2 15.17 -1.34 -5.48
N ARG A 3 15.31 -0.31 -4.66
CA ARG A 3 15.45 -0.44 -3.19
C ARG A 3 14.24 -1.10 -2.52
N GLN A 4 13.05 -0.82 -3.01
CA GLN A 4 11.80 -1.36 -2.48
C GLN A 4 11.72 -2.89 -2.61
N ARG A 5 12.14 -3.46 -3.74
CA ARG A 5 12.02 -4.89 -4.01
C ARG A 5 12.89 -5.73 -3.09
N GLN A 6 14.09 -5.21 -2.79
CA GLN A 6 14.96 -5.84 -1.81
C GLN A 6 14.36 -5.79 -0.39
N MET A 7 13.57 -4.76 -0.09
CA MET A 7 12.81 -4.70 1.17
C MET A 7 11.83 -5.87 1.27
N CYS A 8 10.98 -6.07 0.27
CA CYS A 8 9.98 -7.14 0.29
C CYS A 8 10.56 -8.56 0.39
N ILE A 9 11.74 -8.83 -0.17
CA ILE A 9 12.42 -10.13 -0.03
C ILE A 9 12.93 -10.33 1.40
N ARG A 10 13.53 -9.31 1.99
CA ARG A 10 14.11 -9.36 3.34
C ARG A 10 13.07 -9.42 4.44
N ASP A 11 11.96 -8.70 4.27
CA ASP A 11 10.82 -8.73 5.18
C ASP A 11 10.36 -10.18 5.46
N ARG A 12 10.39 -11.02 4.44
CA ARG A 12 10.04 -12.43 4.56
C ARG A 12 11.06 -13.23 5.33
N ILE A 13 12.35 -13.03 5.03
CA ILE A 13 13.43 -13.74 5.72
C ILE A 13 13.37 -13.41 7.21
N ILE A 14 13.06 -12.15 7.55
CA ILE A 14 12.93 -11.70 8.94
C ILE A 14 11.67 -12.28 9.61
N LEU A 15 10.51 -12.29 8.91
CA LEU A 15 9.25 -12.77 9.48
C LEU A 15 9.14 -14.29 9.52
N LEU A 16 9.83 -15.01 8.64
CA LEU A 16 9.70 -16.45 8.50
C LEU A 16 9.91 -17.22 9.81
N PRO A 17 10.96 -16.96 10.60
CA PRO A 17 11.19 -17.68 11.86
C PRO A 17 10.03 -17.55 12.85
N PHE A 18 9.38 -16.39 12.87
CA PHE A 18 8.30 -16.07 13.81
C PHE A 18 6.93 -16.63 13.39
N THR A 19 6.72 -16.78 12.08
CA THR A 19 5.40 -17.12 11.52
C THR A 19 5.33 -18.53 10.92
N PHE A 20 6.45 -19.22 10.76
CA PHE A 20 6.52 -20.52 10.10
C PHE A 20 5.58 -21.58 10.71
N LYS A 21 5.59 -21.73 12.04
CA LYS A 21 4.72 -22.66 12.76
C LYS A 21 3.24 -22.31 12.58
N GLU A 22 2.92 -21.03 12.60
CA GLU A 22 1.55 -20.54 12.41
C GLU A 22 1.06 -20.69 10.97
N ILE A 23 1.91 -20.47 9.99
CA ILE A 23 1.57 -20.70 8.57
C ILE A 23 1.19 -22.17 8.35
N ILE A 24 1.94 -23.12 8.92
CA ILE A 24 1.63 -24.55 8.85
C ILE A 24 0.31 -24.85 9.57
N LYS A 25 0.12 -24.31 10.77
CA LYS A 25 -1.09 -24.51 11.59
C LYS A 25 -2.35 -24.00 10.90
N TYR A 26 -2.29 -22.85 10.25
CA TYR A 26 -3.43 -22.17 9.60
C TYR A 26 -3.45 -22.36 8.07
N LYS A 27 -2.74 -23.36 7.56
CA LYS A 27 -2.59 -23.58 6.13
C LYS A 27 -3.95 -23.69 5.40
N ASP A 28 -4.92 -24.41 5.98
CA ASP A 28 -6.24 -24.59 5.37
C ASP A 28 -7.02 -23.28 5.31
N THR A 29 -6.91 -22.45 6.35
CA THR A 29 -7.49 -21.09 6.35
C THR A 29 -6.87 -20.21 5.26
N ILE A 30 -5.55 -20.30 5.05
CA ILE A 30 -4.82 -19.57 4.02
C ILE A 30 -5.27 -20.05 2.64
N LEU A 31 -5.32 -21.35 2.40
CA LEU A 31 -5.72 -21.93 1.12
C LEU A 31 -7.17 -21.59 0.76
N ASN A 32 -8.09 -21.68 1.72
CA ASN A 32 -9.51 -21.33 1.51
C ASN A 32 -9.74 -19.83 1.21
N ASN A 33 -8.81 -18.95 1.61
CA ASN A 33 -8.88 -17.51 1.36
C ASN A 33 -7.81 -17.02 0.37
N LEU A 34 -7.16 -17.94 -0.34
CA LEU A 34 -6.02 -17.65 -1.21
C LEU A 34 -6.27 -16.54 -2.24
N PRO A 35 -7.41 -16.51 -2.99
CA PRO A 35 -7.66 -15.45 -3.96
C PRO A 35 -7.73 -14.06 -3.30
N LEU A 36 -8.36 -13.97 -2.14
CA LEU A 36 -8.50 -12.70 -1.42
C LEU A 36 -7.15 -12.25 -0.84
N LEU A 37 -6.38 -13.16 -0.23
CA LEU A 37 -5.06 -12.87 0.31
C LEU A 37 -4.08 -12.45 -0.79
N PHE A 38 -4.13 -13.11 -1.95
CA PHE A 38 -3.38 -12.71 -3.14
C PHE A 38 -3.78 -11.30 -3.59
N PHE A 39 -5.08 -11.01 -3.69
CA PHE A 39 -5.58 -9.70 -4.09
C PHE A 39 -5.19 -8.59 -3.10
N LEU A 40 -5.20 -8.89 -1.79
CA LEU A 40 -4.70 -7.97 -0.76
C LEU A 40 -3.20 -7.67 -0.93
N GLY A 41 -2.38 -8.68 -1.19
CA GLY A 41 -0.95 -8.51 -1.47
C GLY A 41 -0.70 -7.76 -2.77
N PHE A 42 -1.47 -8.07 -3.81
CA PHE A 42 -1.40 -7.41 -5.11
C PHE A 42 -1.72 -5.91 -4.99
N THR A 43 -2.80 -5.55 -4.30
CA THR A 43 -3.21 -4.13 -4.18
C THR A 43 -2.32 -3.34 -3.24
N SER A 44 -1.90 -3.90 -2.11
CA SER A 44 -1.11 -3.19 -1.10
C SER A 44 0.39 -3.14 -1.43
N VAL A 45 1.03 -4.29 -1.56
CA VAL A 45 2.49 -4.34 -1.80
C VAL A 45 2.81 -4.20 -3.28
N GLY A 46 2.03 -4.86 -4.15
CA GLY A 46 2.24 -4.84 -5.59
C GLY A 46 1.96 -3.47 -6.19
N LEU A 47 0.69 -3.11 -6.29
CA LEU A 47 0.26 -1.91 -7.02
C LEU A 47 0.58 -0.60 -6.29
N PHE A 48 0.23 -0.48 -4.99
CA PHE A 48 0.45 0.77 -4.24
C PHE A 48 1.92 1.21 -4.30
N ASN A 49 2.83 0.30 -4.02
CA ASN A 49 4.24 0.63 -4.05
C ASN A 49 4.73 0.90 -5.48
N SER A 50 4.30 0.12 -6.47
CA SER A 50 4.67 0.36 -7.88
C SER A 50 4.20 1.73 -8.35
N PHE A 51 2.96 2.13 -8.06
CA PHE A 51 2.44 3.46 -8.38
C PHE A 51 3.18 4.56 -7.63
N THR A 52 3.47 4.39 -6.35
CA THR A 52 4.23 5.36 -5.55
C THR A 52 5.59 5.61 -6.17
N TYR A 53 6.36 4.56 -6.50
CA TYR A 53 7.70 4.75 -7.06
C TYR A 53 7.67 5.23 -8.52
N LEU A 54 6.68 4.82 -9.29
CA LEU A 54 6.50 5.32 -10.66
C LEU A 54 6.12 6.80 -10.66
N SER A 55 5.29 7.23 -9.72
CA SER A 55 4.91 8.64 -9.58
C SER A 55 6.12 9.53 -9.30
N LEU A 56 7.06 9.07 -8.48
CA LEU A 56 8.27 9.81 -8.10
C LEU A 56 9.24 10.06 -9.28
N ILE A 57 9.05 9.40 -10.42
CA ILE A 57 9.80 9.71 -11.64
C ILE A 57 9.31 11.03 -12.23
N TYR A 58 8.03 11.39 -12.03
CA TYR A 58 7.38 12.52 -12.68
C TYR A 58 6.96 13.63 -11.71
N THR A 59 6.94 13.35 -10.39
CA THR A 59 6.56 14.34 -9.36
C THR A 59 7.53 14.35 -8.19
N GLN A 60 7.47 15.40 -7.38
CA GLN A 60 8.33 15.54 -6.20
C GLN A 60 7.81 14.69 -5.03
N VAL A 61 8.73 14.24 -4.16
CA VAL A 61 8.42 13.44 -2.97
C VAL A 61 7.39 14.14 -2.07
N ILE A 62 7.46 15.47 -1.95
CA ILE A 62 6.53 16.27 -1.15
C ILE A 62 5.11 16.14 -1.70
N ASN A 63 4.92 16.28 -3.01
CA ASN A 63 3.62 16.15 -3.65
C ASN A 63 3.06 14.73 -3.46
N ALA A 64 3.86 13.70 -3.73
CA ALA A 64 3.46 12.31 -3.52
C ALA A 64 3.04 12.04 -2.06
N SER A 65 3.75 12.64 -1.09
CA SER A 65 3.40 12.52 0.34
C SER A 65 2.07 13.21 0.67
N LEU A 66 1.77 14.35 0.05
CA LEU A 66 0.50 15.04 0.22
C LEU A 66 -0.67 14.19 -0.31
N PHE A 67 -0.51 13.48 -1.44
CA PHE A 67 -1.53 12.54 -1.92
C PHE A 67 -1.80 11.40 -0.94
N ASN A 68 -0.81 10.94 -0.19
CA ASN A 68 -1.03 9.92 0.84
C ASN A 68 -1.97 10.39 1.96
N THR A 69 -2.08 11.69 2.22
CA THR A 69 -3.06 12.23 3.18
C THR A 69 -4.51 12.04 2.71
N ALA A 70 -4.73 11.76 1.44
CA ALA A 70 -6.04 11.45 0.87
C ALA A 70 -6.49 10.01 1.13
N ILE A 71 -5.61 9.11 1.57
CA ILE A 71 -5.93 7.69 1.83
C ILE A 71 -7.17 7.54 2.74
N PRO A 72 -7.30 8.22 3.89
CA PRO A 72 -8.48 8.10 4.73
C PRO A 72 -9.77 8.50 4.02
N ALA A 73 -9.72 9.54 3.17
CA ALA A 73 -10.88 9.99 2.41
C ALA A 73 -11.34 8.92 1.40
N ILE A 74 -10.41 8.30 0.69
CA ILE A 74 -10.70 7.19 -0.24
C ILE A 74 -11.24 5.98 0.51
N ILE A 75 -10.70 5.66 1.69
CA ILE A 75 -11.22 4.55 2.51
C ILE A 75 -12.67 4.83 2.93
N ILE A 76 -12.98 6.04 3.42
CA ILE A 76 -14.35 6.43 3.79
C ILE A 76 -15.30 6.27 2.59
N LEU A 77 -14.90 6.77 1.43
CA LEU A 77 -15.67 6.65 0.20
C LEU A 77 -15.94 5.18 -0.17
N LEU A 78 -14.91 4.35 -0.16
CA LEU A 78 -15.04 2.93 -0.49
C LEU A 78 -15.84 2.15 0.56
N CYS A 79 -15.67 2.44 1.86
CA CYS A 79 -16.47 1.86 2.92
C CYS A 79 -17.96 2.21 2.76
N PHE A 80 -18.26 3.44 2.36
CA PHE A 80 -19.63 3.87 2.05
C PHE A 80 -20.19 3.14 0.83
N LEU A 81 -19.46 3.11 -0.29
CA LEU A 81 -19.89 2.46 -1.54
C LEU A 81 -20.10 0.94 -1.36
N PHE A 82 -19.20 0.27 -0.67
CA PHE A 82 -19.27 -1.18 -0.44
C PHE A 82 -20.07 -1.57 0.81
N LYS A 83 -20.64 -0.60 1.52
CA LYS A 83 -21.45 -0.81 2.75
C LYS A 83 -20.70 -1.65 3.81
N VAL A 84 -19.39 -1.41 3.95
CA VAL A 84 -18.54 -2.16 4.88
C VAL A 84 -18.68 -1.62 6.31
N GLU A 85 -18.78 -0.31 6.45
CA GLU A 85 -18.98 0.41 7.71
C GLU A 85 -19.96 1.56 7.53
N GLN A 86 -20.66 1.90 8.63
CA GLN A 86 -21.54 3.08 8.64
C GLN A 86 -20.70 4.35 8.63
N THR A 87 -21.02 5.26 7.74
CA THR A 87 -20.34 6.55 7.59
C THR A 87 -21.12 7.65 8.28
N ASN A 88 -20.48 8.43 9.15
CA ASN A 88 -21.10 9.56 9.84
C ASN A 88 -21.05 10.81 8.93
N LYS A 89 -22.02 11.72 9.14
CA LYS A 89 -22.09 13.02 8.44
C LYS A 89 -20.79 13.85 8.55
N TYR A 90 -20.10 13.78 9.69
CA TYR A 90 -18.81 14.45 9.86
C TYR A 90 -17.68 13.85 9.01
N GLN A 91 -17.73 12.54 8.79
CA GLN A 91 -16.80 11.87 7.88
C GLN A 91 -17.05 12.25 6.42
N ILE A 92 -18.33 12.42 6.03
CA ILE A 92 -18.67 12.92 4.70
C ILE A 92 -18.19 14.36 4.50
N LEU A 93 -18.35 15.22 5.51
CA LEU A 93 -17.80 16.58 5.46
C LEU A 93 -16.27 16.58 5.31
N GLY A 94 -15.58 15.75 6.10
CA GLY A 94 -14.13 15.56 6.00
C GLY A 94 -13.69 15.04 4.62
N LEU A 95 -14.48 14.13 4.02
CA LEU A 95 -14.27 13.65 2.65
C LEU A 95 -14.34 14.79 1.62
N ILE A 96 -15.36 15.64 1.71
CA ILE A 96 -15.52 16.80 0.80
C ILE A 96 -14.33 17.74 0.93
N ILE A 97 -13.95 18.11 2.16
CA ILE A 97 -12.79 18.98 2.41
C ILE A 97 -11.50 18.35 1.85
N SER A 98 -11.32 17.03 2.03
CA SER A 98 -10.15 16.32 1.52
C SER A 98 -10.09 16.32 -0.01
N VAL A 99 -11.23 16.09 -0.69
CA VAL A 99 -11.32 16.16 -2.16
C VAL A 99 -10.98 17.56 -2.67
N CYS A 100 -11.51 18.62 -2.02
CA CYS A 100 -11.15 20.00 -2.35
C CYS A 100 -9.64 20.26 -2.17
N GLY A 101 -9.04 19.74 -1.09
CA GLY A 101 -7.60 19.84 -0.85
C GLY A 101 -6.76 19.14 -1.94
N ILE A 102 -7.16 17.94 -2.36
CA ILE A 102 -6.50 17.21 -3.45
C ILE A 102 -6.60 18.00 -4.76
N LEU A 103 -7.77 18.52 -5.10
CA LEU A 103 -7.97 19.35 -6.29
C LEU A 103 -7.08 20.59 -6.24
N ALA A 104 -6.99 21.28 -5.09
CA ALA A 104 -6.12 22.43 -4.91
C ALA A 104 -4.64 22.09 -5.15
N ILE A 105 -4.18 20.92 -4.70
CA ILE A 105 -2.80 20.43 -4.92
C ILE A 105 -2.57 20.13 -6.41
N ILE A 106 -3.46 19.38 -7.05
CA ILE A 106 -3.33 18.98 -8.46
C ILE A 106 -3.32 20.21 -9.37
N THR A 107 -4.21 21.15 -9.12
CA THR A 107 -4.36 22.37 -9.94
C THR A 107 -3.34 23.45 -9.58
N ARG A 108 -2.55 23.26 -8.50
CA ARG A 108 -1.65 24.30 -7.96
C ARG A 108 -2.39 25.64 -7.72
N LEU A 109 -3.66 25.56 -7.30
CA LEU A 109 -4.58 26.69 -7.14
C LEU A 109 -4.82 27.51 -8.43
N LYS A 110 -4.54 26.96 -9.61
CA LYS A 110 -4.77 27.58 -10.91
C LYS A 110 -5.95 26.89 -11.61
N LEU A 111 -7.06 27.59 -11.78
CA LEU A 111 -8.25 27.04 -12.43
C LEU A 111 -7.99 26.66 -13.90
N ASP A 112 -7.07 27.35 -14.57
CA ASP A 112 -6.68 27.05 -15.95
C ASP A 112 -6.17 25.62 -16.11
N ILE A 113 -5.45 25.07 -15.09
CA ILE A 113 -4.97 23.68 -15.10
C ILE A 113 -6.14 22.70 -15.01
N LEU A 114 -7.18 23.04 -14.24
CA LEU A 114 -8.37 22.23 -14.13
C LEU A 114 -9.15 22.17 -15.46
N PHE A 115 -9.34 23.31 -16.10
CA PHE A 115 -10.08 23.42 -17.36
C PHE A 115 -9.29 22.88 -18.57
N SER A 116 -7.96 23.03 -18.56
CA SER A 116 -7.11 22.50 -19.63
C SER A 116 -6.80 21.01 -19.49
N LEU A 117 -7.19 20.37 -18.36
CA LEU A 117 -6.87 18.97 -18.02
C LEU A 117 -5.37 18.64 -18.09
N ASN A 118 -4.52 19.62 -17.87
CA ASN A 118 -3.07 19.53 -18.00
C ASN A 118 -2.43 19.11 -16.67
N PHE A 119 -2.80 17.90 -16.21
CA PHE A 119 -2.32 17.35 -14.95
C PHE A 119 -0.94 16.75 -15.08
N ASN A 120 -0.16 16.82 -13.99
CA ASN A 120 1.12 16.11 -13.91
C ASN A 120 0.87 14.59 -13.93
N LYS A 121 1.57 13.87 -14.84
CA LYS A 121 1.47 12.40 -14.94
C LYS A 121 1.79 11.70 -13.61
N GLY A 122 2.77 12.21 -12.85
CA GLY A 122 3.14 11.66 -11.55
C GLY A 122 2.01 11.75 -10.52
N ASP A 123 1.28 12.85 -10.52
CA ASP A 123 0.16 13.07 -9.60
C ASP A 123 -1.01 12.11 -9.92
N LEU A 124 -1.32 11.91 -11.20
CA LEU A 124 -2.35 10.95 -11.63
C LEU A 124 -1.97 9.50 -11.26
N ILE A 125 -0.71 9.14 -11.44
CA ILE A 125 -0.20 7.81 -11.03
C ILE A 125 -0.33 7.63 -9.52
N MET A 126 -0.01 8.67 -8.73
CA MET A 126 -0.11 8.60 -7.27
C MET A 126 -1.55 8.44 -6.78
N ILE A 127 -2.53 9.07 -7.45
CA ILE A 127 -3.96 8.84 -7.18
C ILE A 127 -4.29 7.34 -7.33
N GLY A 128 -3.80 6.70 -8.40
CA GLY A 128 -3.93 5.25 -8.57
C GLY A 128 -3.39 4.47 -7.37
N GLY A 129 -2.23 4.86 -6.84
CA GLY A 129 -1.66 4.28 -5.62
C GLY A 129 -2.59 4.45 -4.41
N VAL A 130 -3.07 5.66 -4.15
CA VAL A 130 -3.98 5.94 -3.03
C VAL A 130 -5.26 5.12 -3.12
N ILE A 131 -5.83 4.97 -4.31
CA ILE A 131 -7.02 4.14 -4.54
C ILE A 131 -6.72 2.67 -4.22
N THR A 132 -5.59 2.11 -4.68
CA THR A 132 -5.25 0.70 -4.42
C THR A 132 -5.04 0.43 -2.93
N TRP A 133 -4.44 1.35 -2.17
CA TRP A 133 -4.33 1.25 -0.72
C TRP A 133 -5.70 1.34 -0.02
N GLY A 134 -6.59 2.22 -0.51
CA GLY A 134 -7.97 2.32 -0.03
C GLY A 134 -8.73 1.00 -0.23
N VAL A 135 -8.61 0.38 -1.40
CA VAL A 135 -9.21 -0.93 -1.70
C VAL A 135 -8.68 -2.00 -0.76
N TYR A 136 -7.36 -2.09 -0.58
CA TYR A 136 -6.73 -2.99 0.38
C TYR A 136 -7.31 -2.84 1.79
N SER A 137 -7.35 -1.61 2.32
CA SER A 137 -7.81 -1.32 3.67
C SER A 137 -9.29 -1.67 3.87
N THR A 138 -10.12 -1.33 2.88
CA THR A 138 -11.57 -1.64 2.90
C THR A 138 -11.83 -3.14 2.87
N LEU A 139 -11.12 -3.90 2.02
CA LEU A 139 -11.26 -5.35 1.94
C LEU A 139 -10.71 -6.07 3.17
N LEU A 140 -9.60 -5.57 3.73
CA LEU A 140 -9.04 -6.08 4.98
C LEU A 140 -10.06 -5.99 6.13
N LYS A 141 -10.84 -4.91 6.20
CA LYS A 141 -11.90 -4.73 7.19
C LYS A 141 -13.13 -5.59 6.90
N LYS A 142 -13.53 -5.68 5.64
CA LYS A 142 -14.72 -6.45 5.22
C LYS A 142 -14.63 -7.92 5.60
N LYS A 143 -13.44 -8.52 5.51
CA LYS A 143 -13.19 -9.92 5.85
C LYS A 143 -12.40 -10.01 7.16
N LYS A 144 -13.05 -10.50 8.21
CA LYS A 144 -12.35 -10.86 9.45
C LYS A 144 -11.58 -12.17 9.24
N PHE A 145 -10.27 -12.10 9.33
CA PHE A 145 -9.41 -13.29 9.27
C PHE A 145 -9.20 -13.85 10.67
N THR A 146 -9.25 -15.16 10.80
CA THR A 146 -8.90 -15.89 12.06
C THR A 146 -7.40 -16.10 12.21
N LEU A 147 -6.60 -15.55 11.31
CA LEU A 147 -5.14 -15.61 11.32
C LEU A 147 -4.56 -14.65 12.35
N PRO A 148 -3.49 -15.04 13.07
CA PRO A 148 -2.69 -14.09 13.84
C PRO A 148 -2.20 -12.94 12.95
N LEU A 149 -2.21 -11.72 13.49
CA LEU A 149 -1.95 -10.52 12.70
C LEU A 149 -0.60 -10.55 11.97
N LEU A 150 0.44 -11.02 12.65
CA LEU A 150 1.78 -11.12 12.08
C LEU A 150 1.82 -12.11 10.91
N THR A 151 1.11 -13.24 11.04
CA THR A 151 0.99 -14.26 9.99
C THR A 151 0.20 -13.71 8.79
N LEU A 152 -0.87 -12.96 9.05
CA LEU A 152 -1.65 -12.30 8.00
C LEU A 152 -0.78 -11.33 7.18
N VAL A 153 -0.03 -10.45 7.86
CA VAL A 153 0.90 -9.51 7.22
C VAL A 153 1.97 -10.24 6.42
N HIS A 154 2.57 -11.30 6.97
CA HIS A 154 3.56 -12.12 6.27
C HIS A 154 2.99 -12.70 4.97
N VAL A 155 1.79 -13.30 5.02
CA VAL A 155 1.15 -13.92 3.85
C VAL A 155 0.83 -12.86 2.79
N ILE A 156 0.28 -11.69 3.19
CA ILE A 156 0.00 -10.56 2.30
C ILE A 156 1.29 -10.07 1.62
N CYS A 157 2.35 -9.83 2.38
CA CYS A 157 3.65 -9.43 1.85
C CYS A 157 4.23 -10.50 0.91
N THR A 158 3.96 -11.79 1.19
CA THR A 158 4.36 -12.92 0.34
C THR A 158 3.71 -12.84 -1.03
N PHE A 159 2.42 -12.67 -1.10
CA PHE A 159 1.73 -12.54 -2.38
C PHE A 159 2.11 -11.23 -3.09
N GLY A 160 2.31 -10.15 -2.34
CA GLY A 160 2.80 -8.90 -2.89
C GLY A 160 4.16 -9.02 -3.58
N LEU A 161 5.09 -9.81 -3.01
CA LEU A 161 6.38 -10.03 -3.67
C LEU A 161 6.22 -10.79 -5.00
N ILE A 162 5.35 -11.80 -5.06
CA ILE A 162 5.09 -12.54 -6.31
C ILE A 162 4.67 -11.56 -7.42
N THR A 163 3.88 -10.55 -7.07
CA THR A 163 3.42 -9.55 -8.05
C THR A 163 4.51 -8.57 -8.49
N VAL A 164 5.49 -8.28 -7.63
CA VAL A 164 6.62 -7.38 -7.94
C VAL A 164 7.78 -8.11 -8.63
N LEU A 165 7.82 -9.46 -8.52
CA LEU A 165 8.89 -10.28 -9.09
C LEU A 165 9.11 -10.10 -10.59
N PRO A 166 8.05 -10.07 -11.46
CA PRO A 166 8.24 -9.86 -12.90
C PRO A 166 8.93 -8.53 -13.22
N GLN A 167 8.59 -7.46 -12.50
CA GLN A 167 9.24 -6.15 -12.67
C GLN A 167 10.73 -6.21 -12.26
N PHE A 168 11.04 -6.98 -11.23
CA PHE A 168 12.44 -7.20 -10.82
C PHE A 168 13.23 -7.94 -11.90
N LEU A 169 12.68 -9.01 -12.46
CA LEU A 169 13.35 -9.81 -13.50
C LEU A 169 13.59 -8.97 -14.76
N TYR A 170 12.63 -8.14 -15.15
CA TYR A 170 12.76 -7.23 -16.27
C TYR A 170 13.90 -6.21 -16.09
N GLU A 171 14.02 -5.57 -14.91
CA GLU A 171 15.12 -4.63 -14.65
C GLU A 171 16.48 -5.32 -14.53
N TYR A 172 16.50 -6.52 -13.95
CA TYR A 172 17.72 -7.33 -13.88
C TYR A 172 18.24 -7.71 -15.25
N SER A 173 17.35 -8.11 -16.17
CA SER A 173 17.72 -8.46 -17.55
C SER A 173 18.26 -7.25 -18.34
N ASN A 174 17.87 -6.03 -17.97
CA ASN A 174 18.37 -4.79 -18.59
C ASN A 174 19.73 -4.32 -18.03
N GLY A 175 20.42 -5.16 -17.26
CA GLY A 175 21.77 -4.88 -16.76
C GLY A 175 21.83 -3.88 -15.60
N GLU A 176 20.71 -3.59 -14.98
CA GLU A 176 20.62 -2.69 -13.86
C GLU A 176 21.09 -3.37 -12.55
N LEU A 177 22.39 -3.51 -12.37
CA LEU A 177 22.98 -4.11 -11.17
C LEU A 177 23.05 -3.12 -10.01
N ILE A 178 22.82 -3.62 -8.78
CA ILE A 178 22.94 -2.86 -7.56
C ILE A 178 24.35 -3.03 -7.02
N LYS A 179 25.05 -1.93 -6.78
CA LYS A 179 26.31 -1.95 -6.02
C LYS A 179 25.98 -2.22 -4.55
N PHE A 180 26.48 -3.33 -4.03
CA PHE A 180 26.36 -3.65 -2.62
C PHE A 180 27.38 -2.85 -1.82
N ASP A 181 26.87 -2.06 -0.86
CA ASP A 181 27.66 -1.33 0.13
C ASP A 181 27.06 -1.60 1.52
N ILE A 182 27.87 -1.51 2.57
CA ILE A 182 27.45 -1.75 3.95
C ILE A 182 26.35 -0.77 4.38
N ASN A 183 26.43 0.49 3.94
CA ASN A 183 25.40 1.50 4.20
C ASN A 183 24.06 1.12 3.55
N LEU A 184 24.09 0.49 2.37
CA LEU A 184 22.89 -0.04 1.73
C LEU A 184 22.26 -1.14 2.59
N VAL A 185 23.06 -2.01 3.19
CA VAL A 185 22.56 -3.10 4.06
C VAL A 185 21.84 -2.54 5.28
N TYR A 186 22.45 -1.57 5.99
CA TYR A 186 21.79 -0.92 7.13
C TYR A 186 20.49 -0.20 6.74
N THR A 187 20.53 0.55 5.65
CA THR A 187 19.34 1.23 5.12
C THR A 187 18.22 0.24 4.80
N LEU A 188 18.55 -0.89 4.18
CA LEU A 188 17.56 -1.90 3.81
C LEU A 188 16.99 -2.64 5.03
N ILE A 189 17.78 -2.90 6.06
CA ILE A 189 17.28 -3.47 7.33
C ILE A 189 16.34 -2.48 8.00
N PHE A 190 16.71 -1.21 8.11
CA PHE A 190 15.85 -0.17 8.67
C PHE A 190 14.53 -0.06 7.93
N LEU A 191 14.58 -0.02 6.60
CA LEU A 191 13.39 0.07 5.75
C LEU A 191 12.50 -1.18 5.85
N ALA A 192 13.07 -2.37 6.00
CA ALA A 192 12.32 -3.60 6.19
C ALA A 192 11.58 -3.62 7.54
N LEU A 193 12.24 -3.25 8.62
CA LEU A 193 11.67 -3.33 9.96
C LEU A 193 10.61 -2.25 10.22
N PHE A 194 10.89 -0.98 9.89
CA PHE A 194 10.02 0.14 10.28
C PHE A 194 8.95 0.46 9.24
N PRO A 195 9.26 0.97 8.03
CA PRO A 195 8.22 1.37 7.08
C PRO A 195 7.56 0.19 6.36
N SER A 196 8.13 -1.01 6.37
CA SER A 196 7.48 -2.18 5.79
C SER A 196 6.75 -3.00 6.87
N ILE A 197 7.41 -3.91 7.55
CA ILE A 197 6.78 -4.82 8.53
C ILE A 197 6.02 -4.03 9.61
N GLY A 198 6.67 -3.04 10.23
CA GLY A 198 6.10 -2.25 11.32
C GLY A 198 4.84 -1.50 10.89
N SER A 199 4.89 -0.79 9.76
CA SER A 199 3.75 -0.01 9.28
C SER A 199 2.58 -0.89 8.84
N TYR A 200 2.82 -2.00 8.13
CA TYR A 200 1.77 -2.95 7.75
C TYR A 200 1.14 -3.63 8.97
N TYR A 201 1.95 -4.00 9.95
CA TYR A 201 1.45 -4.60 11.20
C TYR A 201 0.58 -3.61 11.97
N CYS A 202 1.06 -2.39 12.21
CA CYS A 202 0.30 -1.36 12.89
C CYS A 202 -0.97 -0.98 12.12
N TRP A 203 -0.89 -0.83 10.80
CA TRP A 203 -2.04 -0.51 9.96
C TRP A 203 -3.10 -1.62 9.99
N ALA A 204 -2.70 -2.86 9.75
CA ALA A 204 -3.63 -3.99 9.77
C ALA A 204 -4.24 -4.20 11.17
N GLY A 205 -3.47 -3.98 12.23
CA GLY A 205 -3.94 -3.99 13.60
C GLY A 205 -4.97 -2.88 13.86
N ALA A 206 -4.68 -1.65 13.49
CA ALA A 206 -5.59 -0.53 13.62
C ALA A 206 -6.91 -0.76 12.86
N VAL A 207 -6.83 -1.19 11.59
CA VAL A 207 -8.02 -1.51 10.78
C VAL A 207 -8.87 -2.62 11.42
N SER A 208 -8.24 -3.63 12.02
CA SER A 208 -8.96 -4.73 12.67
C SER A 208 -9.69 -4.30 13.94
N ILE A 209 -9.11 -3.41 14.74
CA ILE A 209 -9.63 -2.99 16.05
C ILE A 209 -10.57 -1.79 15.91
N ILE A 210 -10.10 -0.70 15.32
CA ILE A 210 -10.80 0.58 15.29
C ILE A 210 -11.76 0.65 14.09
N GLY A 211 -11.40 0.06 12.96
CA GLY A 211 -12.11 0.17 11.68
C GLY A 211 -11.25 0.83 10.61
N ALA A 212 -11.71 0.73 9.36
CA ALA A 212 -10.99 1.29 8.23
C ALA A 212 -11.26 2.80 8.04
N ASN A 213 -12.41 3.28 8.52
CA ASN A 213 -12.90 4.65 8.30
C ASN A 213 -12.84 5.55 9.54
N ARG A 214 -12.10 5.14 10.60
CA ARG A 214 -11.93 5.90 11.85
C ARG A 214 -10.51 6.38 12.08
#